data_3937e6988177956814b308bac8235e25
#
_entry.id   3937e6988177956814b308bac8235e25
#
_cell.length_a   1.000
_cell.length_b   1.000
_cell.length_c   1.000
_cell.angle_alpha   90.00
_cell.angle_beta   90.00
_cell.angle_gamma   90.00
#
_symmetry.space_group_name_H-M   'P 1'
#
loop_
_entity.id
_entity.type
_entity.pdbx_description
1 polymer ?
#
loop_
_entity_poly.entity_id
_entity_poly.type
_entity_poly.pdbx_seq_one_letter_code
_entity_poly.pdbx_strand_id
1 'polypeptide(L)'
;MNTANFLILVGFVVSAHATSYARPPRCLKPPAVGRCKAKVPRWYYDPSSNKCKLFIYGGCEGNNNRFQYEVGCLKTCLPGVPTKPVCSLHPPKRTCKAGVHTWSFDWQAGGCRFFLHGDCNKNDNRFKTCLDCMNRCSGTKPKNAQRICEKLTVEVIKKYGDVLRPILGGRE
;
A
#
# COMPACT_ATOMS: atom_id res chain seq x y z
N MET A 1 -37.51 62.29 -20.55
CA MET A 1 -37.39 61.75 -19.16
C MET A 1 -36.93 60.29 -19.29
N ASN A 2 -35.62 60.04 -19.11
CA ASN A 2 -35.03 58.72 -19.26
C ASN A 2 -34.93 58.08 -17.88
N THR A 3 -35.67 56.98 -17.69
CA THR A 3 -35.53 56.12 -16.49
C THR A 3 -34.49 55.06 -16.80
N ALA A 4 -33.29 55.22 -16.24
CA ALA A 4 -32.26 54.18 -16.31
C ALA A 4 -32.60 53.09 -15.30
N ASN A 5 -32.90 51.90 -15.83
CA ASN A 5 -33.04 50.67 -15.01
C ASN A 5 -31.66 50.18 -14.56
N PHE A 6 -31.36 50.36 -13.27
CA PHE A 6 -30.19 49.76 -12.61
C PHE A 6 -30.51 48.32 -12.22
N LEU A 7 -30.06 47.36 -13.05
CA LEU A 7 -30.06 45.93 -12.70
C LEU A 7 -28.90 45.66 -11.75
N ILE A 8 -29.20 45.51 -10.44
CA ILE A 8 -28.26 45.06 -9.43
C ILE A 8 -28.10 43.53 -9.60
N LEU A 9 -27.00 43.11 -10.21
CA LEU A 9 -26.58 41.73 -10.23
C LEU A 9 -26.01 41.38 -8.84
N VAL A 10 -26.84 40.76 -8.00
CA VAL A 10 -26.38 40.15 -6.74
C VAL A 10 -25.64 38.87 -7.08
N GLY A 11 -24.32 38.96 -7.18
CA GLY A 11 -23.45 37.80 -7.32
C GLY A 11 -23.43 36.96 -6.04
N PHE A 12 -24.09 35.79 -6.04
CA PHE A 12 -23.93 34.84 -4.99
C PHE A 12 -22.49 34.26 -5.06
N VAL A 13 -21.61 34.73 -4.19
CA VAL A 13 -20.32 34.09 -3.95
C VAL A 13 -20.58 32.81 -3.16
N VAL A 14 -20.66 31.69 -3.85
CA VAL A 14 -20.69 30.38 -3.21
C VAL A 14 -19.27 30.12 -2.68
N SER A 15 -19.05 30.45 -1.41
CA SER A 15 -17.83 30.05 -0.69
C SER A 15 -17.82 28.53 -0.55
N ALA A 16 -17.10 27.86 -1.44
CA ALA A 16 -16.80 26.44 -1.29
C ALA A 16 -15.91 26.26 -0.06
N HIS A 17 -16.51 25.99 1.08
CA HIS A 17 -15.79 25.59 2.28
C HIS A 17 -15.21 24.18 2.01
N ALA A 18 -13.99 24.14 1.48
CA ALA A 18 -13.22 22.91 1.46
C ALA A 18 -12.97 22.51 2.92
N THR A 19 -13.71 21.54 3.43
CA THR A 19 -13.44 20.92 4.73
C THR A 19 -12.08 20.23 4.62
N SER A 20 -11.03 20.96 5.01
CA SER A 20 -9.70 20.38 5.13
C SER A 20 -9.72 19.40 6.30
N TYR A 21 -9.87 18.13 6.02
CA TYR A 21 -9.72 17.08 7.02
C TYR A 21 -8.26 17.04 7.47
N ALA A 22 -7.96 17.71 8.58
CA ALA A 22 -6.64 17.70 9.16
C ALA A 22 -6.25 16.28 9.57
N ARG A 23 -5.10 15.81 9.09
CA ARG A 23 -4.57 14.51 9.47
C ARG A 23 -4.20 14.51 10.94
N PRO A 24 -4.64 13.49 11.73
CA PRO A 24 -4.31 13.41 13.15
C PRO A 24 -2.79 13.38 13.40
N PRO A 25 -2.27 14.08 14.43
CA PRO A 25 -0.82 14.15 14.72
C PRO A 25 -0.16 12.78 14.93
N ARG A 26 -0.93 11.79 15.40
CA ARG A 26 -0.44 10.41 15.53
C ARG A 26 0.09 9.81 14.22
N CYS A 27 -0.51 10.18 13.10
CA CYS A 27 -0.13 9.70 11.77
C CYS A 27 1.21 10.24 11.28
N LEU A 28 1.72 11.31 11.89
CA LEU A 28 3.00 11.91 11.52
C LEU A 28 4.19 11.30 12.27
N LYS A 29 3.93 10.45 13.28
CA LYS A 29 4.99 9.79 14.05
C LYS A 29 5.62 8.65 13.25
N PRO A 30 6.94 8.42 13.31
CA PRO A 30 7.56 7.25 12.70
C PRO A 30 7.07 5.96 13.37
N PRO A 31 7.16 4.80 12.69
CA PRO A 31 6.84 3.52 13.32
C PRO A 31 7.81 3.24 14.49
N ALA A 32 7.27 2.84 15.64
CA ALA A 32 8.06 2.53 16.83
C ALA A 32 7.86 1.06 17.20
N VAL A 33 8.94 0.27 17.08
CA VAL A 33 8.94 -1.18 17.33
C VAL A 33 8.75 -1.49 18.81
N GLY A 34 9.29 -0.63 19.71
CA GLY A 34 9.36 -0.90 21.15
C GLY A 34 10.52 -1.83 21.50
N ARG A 35 10.70 -2.09 22.80
CA ARG A 35 11.85 -2.89 23.32
C ARG A 35 11.59 -4.39 23.41
N CYS A 36 10.33 -4.81 23.42
CA CYS A 36 9.98 -6.23 23.46
C CYS A 36 10.28 -6.93 22.13
N LYS A 37 10.39 -8.27 22.16
CA LYS A 37 10.83 -9.09 21.02
C LYS A 37 9.69 -9.91 20.37
N ALA A 38 8.42 -9.58 20.64
CA ALA A 38 7.30 -10.17 19.94
C ALA A 38 7.32 -9.76 18.47
N LYS A 39 6.85 -10.64 17.59
CA LYS A 39 6.78 -10.39 16.13
C LYS A 39 5.33 -10.14 15.74
N VAL A 40 4.79 -9.01 16.16
CA VAL A 40 3.37 -8.68 15.94
C VAL A 40 3.22 -7.80 14.71
N PRO A 41 2.60 -8.28 13.61
CA PRO A 41 2.32 -7.45 12.44
C PRO A 41 1.39 -6.29 12.83
N ARG A 42 1.75 -5.07 12.47
CA ARG A 42 0.96 -3.86 12.67
C ARG A 42 1.11 -2.92 11.50
N TRP A 43 0.13 -2.08 11.30
CA TRP A 43 0.11 -1.07 10.26
C TRP A 43 0.46 0.29 10.82
N TYR A 44 1.18 1.10 10.07
CA TYR A 44 1.43 2.50 10.36
C TYR A 44 1.25 3.34 9.09
N TYR A 45 0.96 4.60 9.27
CA TYR A 45 0.92 5.54 8.16
C TYR A 45 2.31 6.14 7.95
N ASP A 46 2.76 6.08 6.71
CA ASP A 46 4.02 6.69 6.27
C ASP A 46 3.71 7.97 5.50
N PRO A 47 3.96 9.17 6.09
CA PRO A 47 3.65 10.44 5.46
C PRO A 47 4.53 10.71 4.22
N SER A 48 5.73 10.15 4.13
CA SER A 48 6.64 10.35 3.00
C SER A 48 6.13 9.72 1.71
N SER A 49 5.42 8.59 1.81
CA SER A 49 4.83 7.89 0.67
C SER A 49 3.32 8.04 0.58
N ASN A 50 2.69 8.70 1.56
CA ASN A 50 1.23 8.83 1.69
C ASN A 50 0.52 7.45 1.69
N LYS A 51 1.09 6.47 2.37
CA LYS A 51 0.65 5.07 2.37
C LYS A 51 0.58 4.49 3.78
N CYS A 52 -0.34 3.55 3.99
CA CYS A 52 -0.29 2.65 5.13
C CYS A 52 0.61 1.45 4.78
N LYS A 53 1.57 1.17 5.65
CA LYS A 53 2.58 0.11 5.49
C LYS A 53 2.61 -0.80 6.71
N LEU A 54 3.03 -2.03 6.51
CA LEU A 54 3.22 -2.99 7.58
C LEU A 54 4.60 -2.83 8.22
N PHE A 55 4.65 -2.92 9.55
CA PHE A 55 5.88 -3.10 10.31
C PHE A 55 5.69 -4.17 11.39
N ILE A 56 6.78 -4.68 11.91
CA ILE A 56 6.75 -5.68 12.98
C ILE A 56 6.92 -4.96 14.31
N TYR A 57 5.88 -5.01 15.13
CA TYR A 57 5.86 -4.43 16.47
C TYR A 57 6.39 -5.42 17.49
N GLY A 58 7.19 -4.94 18.42
CA GLY A 58 7.83 -5.75 19.46
C GLY A 58 6.91 -6.22 20.58
N GLY A 59 5.71 -5.64 20.70
CA GLY A 59 4.71 -6.09 21.69
C GLY A 59 4.54 -5.19 22.92
N CYS A 60 5.49 -4.32 23.23
CA CYS A 60 5.39 -3.33 24.32
C CYS A 60 5.92 -1.98 23.87
N GLU A 61 5.54 -0.91 24.57
CA GLU A 61 5.92 0.46 24.26
C GLU A 61 5.50 0.91 22.85
N GLY A 62 6.30 1.77 22.21
CA GLY A 62 6.01 2.28 20.89
C GLY A 62 5.16 3.55 20.94
N ASN A 63 4.44 3.84 19.86
CA ASN A 63 3.57 5.00 19.76
C ASN A 63 2.21 4.66 19.15
N ASN A 64 1.37 5.65 19.05
CA ASN A 64 -0.01 5.49 18.57
C ASN A 64 -0.19 5.57 17.04
N ASN A 65 0.89 5.76 16.23
CA ASN A 65 0.86 5.47 14.80
C ASN A 65 1.01 3.96 14.59
N ARG A 66 0.11 3.22 15.19
CA ARG A 66 0.06 1.76 15.15
C ARG A 66 -1.38 1.30 15.09
N PHE A 67 -1.71 0.54 14.07
CA PHE A 67 -3.06 0.05 13.79
C PHE A 67 -3.03 -1.47 13.64
N GLN A 68 -4.11 -2.10 14.05
CA GLN A 68 -4.28 -3.55 13.91
C GLN A 68 -4.53 -3.94 12.45
N TYR A 69 -5.28 -3.11 11.70
CA TYR A 69 -5.69 -3.38 10.34
C TYR A 69 -5.30 -2.23 9.41
N GLU A 70 -4.98 -2.53 8.14
CA GLU A 70 -4.68 -1.52 7.11
C GLU A 70 -5.85 -0.54 6.95
N VAL A 71 -7.09 -1.04 6.94
CA VAL A 71 -8.29 -0.21 6.81
C VAL A 71 -8.42 0.82 7.94
N GLY A 72 -8.04 0.46 9.17
CA GLY A 72 -8.03 1.38 10.30
C GLY A 72 -7.00 2.50 10.14
N CYS A 73 -5.81 2.16 9.65
CA CYS A 73 -4.79 3.14 9.29
C CYS A 73 -5.28 4.09 8.19
N LEU A 74 -5.84 3.55 7.10
CA LEU A 74 -6.34 4.34 5.98
C LEU A 74 -7.45 5.32 6.40
N LYS A 75 -8.48 4.83 7.11
CA LYS A 75 -9.58 5.67 7.57
C LYS A 75 -9.12 6.79 8.51
N THR A 76 -8.14 6.50 9.38
CA THR A 76 -7.66 7.47 10.36
C THR A 76 -6.73 8.50 9.73
N CYS A 77 -5.81 8.08 8.88
CA CYS A 77 -4.72 8.94 8.41
C CYS A 77 -4.95 9.54 7.02
N LEU A 78 -5.96 9.08 6.29
CA LEU A 78 -6.41 9.59 4.99
C LEU A 78 -7.91 9.91 5.01
N PRO A 79 -8.39 10.74 5.96
CA PRO A 79 -9.81 11.08 6.05
C PRO A 79 -10.25 11.83 4.78
N GLY A 80 -11.48 11.56 4.32
CA GLY A 80 -12.04 12.19 3.11
C GLY A 80 -11.49 11.64 1.78
N VAL A 81 -10.49 10.78 1.78
CA VAL A 81 -9.98 10.13 0.57
C VAL A 81 -10.61 8.73 0.44
N PRO A 82 -11.28 8.42 -0.68
CA PRO A 82 -11.74 7.07 -0.94
C PRO A 82 -10.55 6.11 -1.03
N THR A 83 -10.30 5.36 0.04
CA THR A 83 -9.17 4.42 0.10
C THR A 83 -9.66 3.01 0.30
N LYS A 84 -9.06 2.08 -0.46
CA LYS A 84 -9.28 0.64 -0.30
C LYS A 84 -8.01 -0.01 0.23
N PRO A 85 -8.12 -1.02 1.11
CA PRO A 85 -6.97 -1.82 1.49
C PRO A 85 -6.40 -2.54 0.26
N VAL A 86 -5.09 -2.65 0.20
CA VAL A 86 -4.37 -3.33 -0.87
C VAL A 86 -3.50 -4.43 -0.27
N CYS A 87 -2.68 -4.07 0.69
CA CYS A 87 -1.64 -4.94 1.21
C CYS A 87 -2.16 -5.99 2.20
N SER A 88 -3.32 -5.74 2.81
CA SER A 88 -4.00 -6.70 3.71
C SER A 88 -4.93 -7.67 2.97
N LEU A 89 -5.13 -7.50 1.67
CA LEU A 89 -5.89 -8.45 0.87
C LEU A 89 -5.12 -9.77 0.73
N HIS A 90 -5.83 -10.87 0.84
CA HIS A 90 -5.20 -12.18 0.59
C HIS A 90 -4.71 -12.29 -0.85
N PRO A 91 -3.52 -12.89 -1.08
CA PRO A 91 -3.08 -13.21 -2.42
C PRO A 91 -4.14 -14.01 -3.18
N PRO A 92 -4.28 -13.81 -4.50
CA PRO A 92 -5.25 -14.54 -5.30
C PRO A 92 -5.03 -16.06 -5.19
N LYS A 93 -6.11 -16.83 -5.09
CA LYS A 93 -6.03 -18.30 -5.03
C LYS A 93 -5.59 -18.88 -6.38
N ARG A 94 -4.84 -20.01 -6.36
CA ARG A 94 -4.23 -20.68 -7.52
C ARG A 94 -5.20 -21.38 -8.49
N THR A 95 -6.48 -21.05 -8.53
CA THR A 95 -7.52 -21.90 -9.15
C THR A 95 -7.73 -21.72 -10.66
N CYS A 96 -6.92 -20.93 -11.35
CA CYS A 96 -7.12 -20.62 -12.77
C CYS A 96 -5.97 -21.07 -13.66
N LYS A 97 -6.31 -21.54 -14.87
CA LYS A 97 -5.38 -22.16 -15.83
C LYS A 97 -4.44 -21.20 -16.58
N ALA A 98 -4.66 -19.89 -16.55
CA ALA A 98 -3.80 -18.92 -17.24
C ALA A 98 -2.71 -18.40 -16.32
N GLY A 99 -1.46 -18.61 -16.68
CA GLY A 99 -0.30 -18.24 -15.86
C GLY A 99 0.02 -16.76 -15.91
N VAL A 100 -0.55 -15.96 -15.03
CA VAL A 100 -0.07 -14.60 -14.77
C VAL A 100 0.89 -14.63 -13.59
N HIS A 101 2.04 -14.02 -13.77
CA HIS A 101 3.10 -13.96 -12.78
C HIS A 101 3.01 -12.64 -12.04
N THR A 102 2.84 -12.67 -10.72
CA THR A 102 2.80 -11.45 -9.92
C THR A 102 3.46 -11.64 -8.56
N TRP A 103 3.84 -10.51 -7.99
CA TRP A 103 4.22 -10.42 -6.60
C TRP A 103 3.00 -9.97 -5.79
N SER A 104 2.77 -10.58 -4.65
CA SER A 104 1.72 -10.17 -3.71
C SER A 104 2.31 -10.07 -2.30
N PHE A 105 1.78 -9.15 -1.52
CA PHE A 105 2.21 -8.97 -0.14
C PHE A 105 1.49 -9.97 0.77
N ASP A 106 2.25 -10.75 1.49
CA ASP A 106 1.76 -11.63 2.55
C ASP A 106 1.96 -10.90 3.89
N TRP A 107 0.91 -10.27 4.38
CA TRP A 107 0.97 -9.50 5.61
C TRP A 107 1.17 -10.36 6.86
N GLN A 108 0.83 -11.65 6.84
CA GLN A 108 1.08 -12.59 7.92
C GLN A 108 2.57 -12.96 7.99
N ALA A 109 3.19 -13.16 6.84
CA ALA A 109 4.63 -13.39 6.74
C ALA A 109 5.46 -12.10 6.78
N GLY A 110 4.83 -10.93 6.63
CA GLY A 110 5.49 -9.63 6.64
C GLY A 110 6.34 -9.34 5.40
N GLY A 111 6.08 -9.99 4.27
CA GLY A 111 6.91 -9.85 3.07
C GLY A 111 6.20 -10.15 1.77
N CYS A 112 6.88 -9.86 0.67
CA CYS A 112 6.38 -10.13 -0.67
C CYS A 112 6.70 -11.56 -1.10
N ARG A 113 5.77 -12.20 -1.78
CA ARG A 113 5.92 -13.54 -2.35
C ARG A 113 5.54 -13.55 -3.81
N PHE A 114 6.20 -14.39 -4.57
CA PHE A 114 5.90 -14.63 -5.96
C PHE A 114 4.78 -15.67 -6.10
N PHE A 115 3.80 -15.36 -6.93
CA PHE A 115 2.68 -16.22 -7.21
C PHE A 115 2.53 -16.44 -8.71
N LEU A 116 2.36 -17.72 -9.07
CA LEU A 116 1.81 -18.15 -10.33
C LEU A 116 0.30 -18.32 -10.13
N HIS A 117 -0.51 -17.49 -10.72
CA HIS A 117 -1.96 -17.63 -10.63
C HIS A 117 -2.63 -17.33 -11.96
N GLY A 118 -3.82 -17.89 -12.14
CA GLY A 118 -4.67 -17.49 -13.24
C GLY A 118 -5.33 -16.14 -12.99
N ASP A 119 -5.78 -15.49 -14.07
CA ASP A 119 -6.32 -14.12 -14.07
C ASP A 119 -7.74 -13.99 -13.47
N CYS A 120 -8.25 -15.01 -12.78
CA CYS A 120 -9.66 -15.10 -12.39
C CYS A 120 -10.04 -14.49 -11.04
N ASN A 121 -9.13 -14.08 -10.21
CA ASN A 121 -9.43 -13.41 -8.93
C ASN A 121 -8.56 -12.18 -8.78
N LYS A 122 -8.90 -11.15 -9.54
CA LYS A 122 -8.17 -9.88 -9.53
C LYS A 122 -8.50 -9.10 -8.27
N ASN A 123 -7.49 -8.86 -7.44
CA ASN A 123 -7.53 -7.85 -6.41
C ASN A 123 -6.28 -6.97 -6.52
N ASP A 124 -6.27 -5.86 -5.77
CA ASP A 124 -5.21 -4.85 -5.88
C ASP A 124 -3.88 -5.27 -5.21
N ASN A 125 -3.84 -6.39 -4.48
CA ASN A 125 -2.60 -6.93 -3.90
C ASN A 125 -1.79 -7.71 -4.97
N ARG A 126 -1.45 -7.00 -6.05
CA ARG A 126 -0.68 -7.53 -7.17
C ARG A 126 0.31 -6.50 -7.67
N PHE A 127 1.55 -6.91 -7.81
CA PHE A 127 2.66 -6.05 -8.19
C PHE A 127 3.48 -6.73 -9.29
N LYS A 128 3.98 -5.94 -10.22
CA LYS A 128 4.85 -6.44 -11.31
C LYS A 128 6.20 -6.90 -10.78
N THR A 129 6.75 -6.19 -9.81
CA THR A 129 8.05 -6.51 -9.22
C THR A 129 7.95 -6.72 -7.71
N CYS A 130 8.92 -7.46 -7.16
CA CYS A 130 9.09 -7.57 -5.72
C CYS A 130 9.30 -6.20 -5.07
N LEU A 131 10.05 -5.34 -5.72
CA LEU A 131 10.39 -4.03 -5.16
C LEU A 131 9.15 -3.11 -5.09
N ASP A 132 8.28 -3.12 -6.11
CA ASP A 132 7.00 -2.40 -6.07
C ASP A 132 6.13 -2.88 -4.90
N CYS A 133 6.06 -4.19 -4.71
CA CYS A 133 5.35 -4.80 -3.59
C CYS A 133 5.92 -4.36 -2.24
N MET A 134 7.23 -4.45 -2.05
CA MET A 134 7.89 -4.04 -0.80
C MET A 134 7.72 -2.55 -0.53
N ASN A 135 7.95 -1.70 -1.53
CA ASN A 135 7.82 -0.25 -1.39
C ASN A 135 6.38 0.19 -1.09
N ARG A 136 5.40 -0.51 -1.65
CA ARG A 136 3.98 -0.21 -1.40
C ARG A 136 3.52 -0.66 -0.01
N CYS A 137 3.94 -1.82 0.43
CA CYS A 137 3.30 -2.52 1.55
C CYS A 137 4.17 -2.65 2.81
N SER A 138 5.49 -2.68 2.66
CA SER A 138 6.42 -2.91 3.78
C SER A 138 6.99 -1.60 4.30
N GLY A 139 7.17 -1.53 5.63
CA GLY A 139 7.95 -0.48 6.31
C GLY A 139 9.47 -0.73 6.28
N THR A 140 9.93 -1.71 5.52
CA THR A 140 11.36 -2.02 5.38
C THR A 140 12.09 -0.88 4.68
N LYS A 141 13.28 -0.51 5.18
CA LYS A 141 14.12 0.52 4.56
C LYS A 141 14.46 0.15 3.11
N PRO A 142 14.51 1.12 2.18
CA PRO A 142 14.70 0.85 0.73
C PRO A 142 15.88 -0.06 0.40
N LYS A 143 17.07 0.17 0.96
CA LYS A 143 18.25 -0.68 0.75
C LYS A 143 18.03 -2.13 1.20
N ASN A 144 17.30 -2.34 2.29
CA ASN A 144 16.99 -3.69 2.77
C ASN A 144 15.93 -4.34 1.90
N ALA A 145 14.91 -3.59 1.46
CA ALA A 145 13.87 -4.07 0.55
C ALA A 145 14.50 -4.56 -0.76
N GLN A 146 15.43 -3.79 -1.34
CA GLN A 146 16.15 -4.17 -2.55
C GLN A 146 16.92 -5.48 -2.35
N ARG A 147 17.74 -5.59 -1.29
CA ARG A 147 18.51 -6.81 -0.99
C ARG A 147 17.63 -8.03 -0.78
N ILE A 148 16.46 -7.86 -0.13
CA ILE A 148 15.48 -8.94 0.04
C ILE A 148 14.93 -9.37 -1.32
N CYS A 149 14.53 -8.42 -2.15
CA CYS A 149 13.98 -8.69 -3.46
C CYS A 149 14.97 -9.33 -4.42
N GLU A 150 16.24 -8.94 -4.41
CA GLU A 150 17.30 -9.60 -5.18
C GLU A 150 17.38 -11.09 -4.84
N LYS A 151 17.43 -11.43 -3.54
CA LYS A 151 17.45 -12.84 -3.10
C LYS A 151 16.21 -13.60 -3.53
N LEU A 152 15.02 -13.02 -3.30
CA LEU A 152 13.76 -13.66 -3.68
C LEU A 152 13.65 -13.87 -5.19
N THR A 153 14.12 -12.91 -5.99
CA THR A 153 14.11 -13.03 -7.45
C THR A 153 15.02 -14.15 -7.93
N VAL A 154 16.21 -14.31 -7.34
CA VAL A 154 17.10 -15.44 -7.65
C VAL A 154 16.44 -16.77 -7.31
N GLU A 155 15.77 -16.88 -6.15
CA GLU A 155 15.03 -18.09 -5.77
C GLU A 155 13.88 -18.39 -6.73
N VAL A 156 13.15 -17.36 -7.18
CA VAL A 156 12.06 -17.49 -8.16
C VAL A 156 12.60 -17.99 -9.51
N ILE A 157 13.71 -17.40 -10.01
CA ILE A 157 14.35 -17.81 -11.25
C ILE A 157 14.84 -19.25 -11.14
N LYS A 158 15.46 -19.64 -10.03
CA LYS A 158 15.93 -21.00 -9.80
C LYS A 158 14.76 -22.00 -9.80
N LYS A 159 13.61 -21.63 -9.24
CA LYS A 159 12.46 -22.54 -9.10
C LYS A 159 11.56 -22.58 -10.34
N TYR A 160 11.45 -21.48 -11.07
CA TYR A 160 10.47 -21.31 -12.15
C TYR A 160 11.11 -20.83 -13.47
N GLY A 161 12.44 -20.84 -13.57
CA GLY A 161 13.19 -20.25 -14.70
C GLY A 161 12.74 -20.77 -16.07
N ASP A 162 12.46 -22.06 -16.17
CA ASP A 162 12.00 -22.68 -17.44
C ASP A 162 10.60 -22.19 -17.84
N VAL A 163 9.75 -21.86 -16.85
CA VAL A 163 8.40 -21.30 -17.08
C VAL A 163 8.47 -19.81 -17.39
N LEU A 164 9.51 -19.12 -16.90
CA LEU A 164 9.68 -17.68 -17.04
C LEU A 164 10.51 -17.28 -18.27
N ARG A 165 11.30 -18.18 -18.85
CA ARG A 165 12.14 -17.92 -20.05
C ARG A 165 11.38 -17.26 -21.21
N PRO A 166 10.15 -17.70 -21.59
CA PRO A 166 9.42 -17.07 -22.69
C PRO A 166 9.03 -15.61 -22.43
N ILE A 167 9.02 -15.21 -21.15
CA ILE A 167 8.55 -13.88 -20.72
C ILE A 167 9.73 -12.92 -20.52
N LEU A 168 10.89 -13.44 -20.13
CA LEU A 168 12.11 -12.66 -19.92
C LEU A 168 12.96 -12.53 -21.19
N GLY A 169 12.76 -13.41 -22.16
CA GLY A 169 13.49 -13.47 -23.42
C GLY A 169 12.88 -12.72 -24.60
N GLY A 170 11.83 -11.97 -24.39
CA GLY A 170 11.12 -11.24 -25.45
C GLY A 170 11.63 -9.81 -25.64
N ARG A 171 12.95 -9.63 -25.89
CA ARG A 171 13.53 -8.45 -26.57
C ARG A 171 14.85 -8.88 -27.22
N GLU A 172 14.76 -9.41 -28.38
CA GLU A 172 15.75 -9.20 -29.41
C GLU A 172 15.16 -8.25 -30.44
#